data_fb2420e7e6f093e3f5fe14595f601ec1
#
_entry.id   fb2420e7e6f093e3f5fe14595f601ec1
#
_cell.length_a   1.000
_cell.length_b   1.000
_cell.length_c   1.000
_cell.angle_alpha   90.00
_cell.angle_beta   90.00
_cell.angle_gamma   90.00
#
_symmetry.space_group_name_H-M   'P 1'
#
loop_
_entity.id
_entity.type
_entity.pdbx_description
1 polymer ?
#
loop_
_entity_poly.entity_id
_entity_poly.type
_entity_poly.pdbx_seq_one_letter_code
_entity_poly.pdbx_strand_id
1 'polypeptide(L)'
;LTILFSIIVVSCQNDKTYKSKLQVQHEHLEPQDIIIKDYAKALFSLDTANFAEEIKDIQDDFLVFLEGDLNDIGAVNYIKGFATDTFCIRINNMVEKKFSNTNRLSKDIKSVYQLFNYYYPNIKLPDETYLYVSGIDYNTPSIMILPNGVLISTDLYLENENNIYDYVGMPRYLSQRCRPSYITRDLAEALYNTYIYKKQYQKDVLTDMINAGKKLYFIEALNPSLPDSIIMGYSSKQTQWAEQYEGDVWASIIGNDMLYAKNAELFRSLFGDAPFTQAFSNDSPARLGEYIGLQIIRSYMTNNDVTLQEMINNNDIQQIFQTSQY
;
A
#
# COMPACT_ATOMS: atom_id res chain seq x y z
N LEU A 1 50.35 24.40 -16.23
CA LEU A 1 49.27 24.84 -15.34
C LEU A 1 48.04 23.95 -15.55
N THR A 2 47.92 22.88 -14.74
CA THR A 2 46.86 21.88 -14.85
C THR A 2 45.75 22.31 -13.89
N ILE A 3 44.63 22.72 -14.45
CA ILE A 3 43.43 23.06 -13.65
C ILE A 3 42.67 21.75 -13.39
N LEU A 4 42.66 21.30 -12.13
CA LEU A 4 41.85 20.19 -11.64
C LEU A 4 40.44 20.71 -11.45
N PHE A 5 39.49 20.25 -12.25
CA PHE A 5 38.05 20.48 -12.03
C PHE A 5 37.56 19.44 -11.02
N SER A 6 37.35 19.87 -9.79
CA SER A 6 36.70 19.07 -8.78
C SER A 6 35.19 19.06 -9.04
N ILE A 7 34.67 17.96 -9.58
CA ILE A 7 33.24 17.72 -9.65
C ILE A 7 32.81 17.35 -8.21
N ILE A 8 32.18 18.29 -7.51
CA ILE A 8 31.53 18.04 -6.23
C ILE A 8 30.24 17.29 -6.53
N VAL A 9 30.21 16.00 -6.18
CA VAL A 9 29.01 15.16 -6.21
C VAL A 9 28.09 15.62 -5.06
N VAL A 10 27.09 16.44 -5.38
CA VAL A 10 26.08 16.98 -4.43
C VAL A 10 24.91 15.99 -4.22
N SER A 11 25.10 14.71 -4.51
CA SER A 11 24.00 13.71 -4.44
C SER A 11 23.62 13.24 -3.02
N CYS A 12 24.43 13.47 -1.98
CA CYS A 12 24.17 12.90 -0.66
C CYS A 12 23.47 13.83 0.35
N GLN A 13 23.20 15.09 0.02
CA GLN A 13 22.59 16.03 0.98
C GLN A 13 21.06 16.09 0.90
N ASN A 14 20.45 15.77 -0.25
CA ASN A 14 19.00 15.85 -0.43
C ASN A 14 18.23 14.76 0.33
N ASP A 15 18.81 13.56 0.49
CA ASP A 15 18.17 12.43 1.14
C ASP A 15 17.85 12.66 2.63
N LYS A 16 18.64 13.50 3.31
CA LYS A 16 18.45 13.80 4.74
C LYS A 16 17.33 14.81 5.00
N THR A 17 17.07 15.72 4.09
CA THR A 17 16.18 16.88 4.34
C THR A 17 14.70 16.49 4.24
N TYR A 18 14.26 15.73 3.24
CA TYR A 18 12.87 15.31 3.14
C TYR A 18 12.51 14.28 4.22
N LYS A 19 13.40 13.34 4.56
CA LYS A 19 13.18 12.37 5.64
C LYS A 19 13.03 13.03 7.00
N SER A 20 13.76 14.15 7.25
CA SER A 20 13.58 14.89 8.49
C SER A 20 12.20 15.55 8.59
N LYS A 21 11.59 15.95 7.47
CA LYS A 21 10.21 16.48 7.43
C LYS A 21 9.14 15.43 7.72
N LEU A 22 9.45 14.15 7.53
CA LEU A 22 8.54 13.04 7.84
C LEU A 22 8.66 12.53 9.28
N GLN A 23 9.66 12.99 10.03
CA GLN A 23 9.84 12.59 11.43
C GLN A 23 8.93 13.42 12.34
N VAL A 24 7.79 12.82 12.70
CA VAL A 24 6.89 13.40 13.71
C VAL A 24 7.37 12.97 15.09
N GLN A 25 7.52 13.93 16.03
CA GLN A 25 7.93 13.64 17.40
C GLN A 25 6.79 12.91 18.12
N HIS A 26 7.12 11.90 18.93
CA HIS A 26 6.15 11.08 19.66
C HIS A 26 5.19 11.88 20.54
N GLU A 27 5.63 13.00 21.07
CA GLU A 27 4.82 13.92 21.89
C GLU A 27 3.66 14.59 21.13
N HIS A 28 3.71 14.58 19.80
CA HIS A 28 2.66 15.11 18.94
C HIS A 28 1.66 14.04 18.47
N LEU A 29 1.88 12.77 18.87
CA LEU A 29 1.02 11.66 18.45
C LEU A 29 0.02 11.32 19.55
N GLU A 30 -1.26 11.54 19.25
CA GLU A 30 -2.34 11.16 20.15
C GLU A 30 -2.47 9.63 20.26
N PRO A 31 -2.76 9.11 21.46
CA PRO A 31 -3.06 7.68 21.65
C PRO A 31 -4.22 7.23 20.76
N GLN A 32 -4.09 6.05 20.18
CA GLN A 32 -5.15 5.40 19.41
C GLN A 32 -5.46 4.04 20.01
N ASP A 33 -6.71 3.81 20.31
CA ASP A 33 -7.19 2.48 20.69
C ASP A 33 -7.75 1.79 19.45
N ILE A 34 -7.20 0.62 19.16
CA ILE A 34 -7.62 -0.22 18.03
C ILE A 34 -8.03 -1.57 18.61
N ILE A 35 -9.24 -1.98 18.28
CA ILE A 35 -9.80 -3.28 18.65
C ILE A 35 -9.55 -4.22 17.44
N ILE A 36 -8.71 -5.23 17.63
CA ILE A 36 -8.52 -6.27 16.62
C ILE A 36 -9.48 -7.42 16.92
N LYS A 37 -10.37 -7.71 15.98
CA LYS A 37 -11.29 -8.84 15.99
C LYS A 37 -10.87 -9.85 14.93
N ASP A 38 -10.63 -11.08 15.33
CA ASP A 38 -10.20 -12.15 14.42
C ASP A 38 -11.40 -13.00 13.98
N TYR A 39 -12.04 -12.56 12.87
CA TYR A 39 -13.15 -13.27 12.28
C TYR A 39 -12.77 -14.64 11.74
N ALA A 40 -11.56 -14.76 11.14
CA ALA A 40 -11.10 -16.05 10.64
C ALA A 40 -11.05 -17.08 11.77
N LYS A 41 -10.42 -16.73 12.89
CA LYS A 41 -10.36 -17.61 14.07
C LYS A 41 -11.75 -17.93 14.62
N ALA A 42 -12.65 -16.95 14.73
CA ALA A 42 -14.00 -17.18 15.19
C ALA A 42 -14.76 -18.14 14.28
N LEU A 43 -14.76 -17.87 12.96
CA LEU A 43 -15.50 -18.68 11.97
C LEU A 43 -15.00 -20.11 11.88
N PHE A 44 -13.69 -20.34 11.79
CA PHE A 44 -13.13 -21.67 11.61
C PHE A 44 -13.08 -22.50 12.90
N SER A 45 -13.41 -21.91 14.06
CA SER A 45 -13.53 -22.64 15.33
C SER A 45 -14.93 -23.17 15.62
N LEU A 46 -15.96 -22.80 14.80
CA LEU A 46 -17.34 -23.23 15.03
C LEU A 46 -17.49 -24.75 14.82
N ASP A 47 -18.30 -25.40 15.67
CA ASP A 47 -18.62 -26.81 15.50
C ASP A 47 -19.51 -27.01 14.25
N THR A 48 -19.00 -27.80 13.31
CA THR A 48 -19.71 -28.09 12.06
C THR A 48 -21.04 -28.83 12.29
N ALA A 49 -21.23 -29.53 13.42
CA ALA A 49 -22.47 -30.19 13.75
C ALA A 49 -23.53 -29.18 14.23
N ASN A 50 -23.12 -28.12 14.93
CA ASN A 50 -23.99 -27.10 15.50
C ASN A 50 -23.87 -25.74 14.83
N PHE A 51 -23.29 -25.67 13.63
CA PHE A 51 -22.85 -24.46 12.94
C PHE A 51 -23.96 -23.38 12.84
N ALA A 52 -25.20 -23.78 12.55
CA ALA A 52 -26.33 -22.86 12.40
C ALA A 52 -26.72 -22.11 13.68
N GLU A 53 -26.43 -22.67 14.83
CA GLU A 53 -26.64 -21.99 16.11
C GLU A 53 -25.42 -21.18 16.53
N GLU A 54 -24.23 -21.78 16.44
CA GLU A 54 -22.99 -21.12 16.86
C GLU A 54 -22.63 -19.89 16.04
N ILE A 55 -22.98 -19.85 14.72
CA ILE A 55 -22.73 -18.67 13.90
C ILE A 55 -23.55 -17.46 14.36
N LYS A 56 -24.72 -17.67 14.96
CA LYS A 56 -25.53 -16.59 15.52
C LYS A 56 -24.90 -16.00 16.78
N ASP A 57 -24.19 -16.82 17.55
CA ASP A 57 -23.52 -16.37 18.77
C ASP A 57 -22.38 -15.38 18.48
N ILE A 58 -21.78 -15.45 17.30
CA ILE A 58 -20.71 -14.52 16.87
C ILE A 58 -21.23 -13.37 16.00
N GLN A 59 -22.52 -13.34 15.64
CA GLN A 59 -23.07 -12.37 14.69
C GLN A 59 -22.83 -10.91 15.14
N ASP A 60 -23.13 -10.59 16.38
CA ASP A 60 -23.01 -9.21 16.90
C ASP A 60 -21.57 -8.70 16.90
N ASP A 61 -20.59 -9.56 17.11
CA ASP A 61 -19.18 -9.21 17.07
C ASP A 61 -18.65 -9.03 15.66
N PHE A 62 -19.30 -9.64 14.68
CA PHE A 62 -18.83 -9.69 13.29
C PHE A 62 -19.91 -9.28 12.27
N LEU A 63 -20.75 -8.30 12.62
CA LEU A 63 -21.82 -7.80 11.76
C LEU A 63 -21.32 -7.42 10.34
N VAL A 64 -20.11 -6.93 10.21
CA VAL A 64 -19.52 -6.56 8.92
C VAL A 64 -19.45 -7.74 7.92
N PHE A 65 -19.45 -8.97 8.42
CA PHE A 65 -19.47 -10.22 7.62
C PHE A 65 -20.80 -10.95 7.68
N LEU A 66 -21.56 -10.74 8.76
CA LEU A 66 -22.76 -11.50 9.13
C LEU A 66 -24.02 -10.62 9.20
N GLU A 67 -24.09 -9.55 8.40
CA GLU A 67 -25.23 -8.63 8.36
C GLU A 67 -26.54 -9.29 7.89
N GLY A 68 -26.46 -10.42 7.18
CA GLY A 68 -27.59 -11.14 6.62
C GLY A 68 -28.47 -11.84 7.66
N ASP A 69 -29.65 -12.32 7.21
CA ASP A 69 -30.54 -13.15 8.05
C ASP A 69 -29.95 -14.56 8.24
N LEU A 70 -29.42 -14.83 9.42
CA LEU A 70 -28.88 -16.16 9.78
C LEU A 70 -29.96 -17.21 10.09
N ASN A 71 -31.26 -16.88 9.93
CA ASN A 71 -32.33 -17.89 9.86
C ASN A 71 -32.51 -18.40 8.42
N ASP A 72 -31.95 -17.76 7.42
CA ASP A 72 -31.89 -18.28 6.06
C ASP A 72 -30.87 -19.42 6.00
N ILE A 73 -31.40 -20.64 5.86
CA ILE A 73 -30.58 -21.88 5.74
C ILE A 73 -29.62 -21.80 4.56
N GLY A 74 -29.99 -21.13 3.45
CA GLY A 74 -29.14 -20.96 2.27
C GLY A 74 -27.92 -20.11 2.59
N ALA A 75 -28.10 -18.96 3.26
CA ALA A 75 -27.02 -18.10 3.70
C ALA A 75 -26.07 -18.80 4.67
N VAL A 76 -26.63 -19.48 5.68
CA VAL A 76 -25.83 -20.24 6.67
C VAL A 76 -25.03 -21.37 5.99
N ASN A 77 -25.65 -22.12 5.07
CA ASN A 77 -24.95 -23.19 4.35
C ASN A 77 -23.85 -22.66 3.43
N TYR A 78 -24.00 -21.46 2.84
CA TYR A 78 -22.95 -20.82 2.06
C TYR A 78 -21.72 -20.53 2.94
N ILE A 79 -21.92 -19.91 4.11
CA ILE A 79 -20.84 -19.60 5.05
C ILE A 79 -20.21 -20.89 5.59
N LYS A 80 -21.03 -21.90 5.95
CA LYS A 80 -20.55 -23.19 6.39
C LYS A 80 -19.72 -23.88 5.31
N GLY A 81 -20.14 -23.78 4.04
CA GLY A 81 -19.39 -24.32 2.91
C GLY A 81 -17.98 -23.76 2.83
N PHE A 82 -17.82 -22.46 3.03
CA PHE A 82 -16.52 -21.81 3.10
C PHE A 82 -15.70 -22.26 4.33
N ALA A 83 -16.31 -22.31 5.51
CA ALA A 83 -15.64 -22.70 6.74
C ALA A 83 -15.21 -24.18 6.78
N THR A 84 -15.87 -25.03 5.97
CA THR A 84 -15.58 -26.47 5.88
C THR A 84 -14.80 -26.86 4.63
N ASP A 85 -14.52 -25.91 3.74
CA ASP A 85 -13.69 -26.16 2.56
C ASP A 85 -12.25 -26.50 2.95
N THR A 86 -11.71 -27.58 2.41
CA THR A 86 -10.39 -28.09 2.79
C THR A 86 -9.25 -27.13 2.45
N PHE A 87 -9.39 -26.38 1.37
CA PHE A 87 -8.42 -25.35 0.99
C PHE A 87 -8.46 -24.15 1.95
N CYS A 88 -9.67 -23.68 2.28
CA CYS A 88 -9.87 -22.59 3.23
C CYS A 88 -9.38 -22.95 4.64
N ILE A 89 -9.66 -24.17 5.11
CA ILE A 89 -9.11 -24.70 6.39
C ILE A 89 -7.58 -24.72 6.35
N ARG A 90 -6.97 -25.19 5.27
CA ARG A 90 -5.50 -25.20 5.11
C ARG A 90 -4.92 -23.79 5.21
N ILE A 91 -5.55 -22.82 4.52
CA ILE A 91 -5.13 -21.41 4.55
C ILE A 91 -5.26 -20.85 5.96
N ASN A 92 -6.41 -21.08 6.62
CA ASN A 92 -6.63 -20.59 7.98
C ASN A 92 -5.57 -21.11 8.94
N ASN A 93 -5.20 -22.38 8.87
CA ASN A 93 -4.12 -22.95 9.69
C ASN A 93 -2.76 -22.25 9.45
N MET A 94 -2.48 -21.83 8.21
CA MET A 94 -1.27 -21.06 7.89
C MET A 94 -1.34 -19.65 8.46
N VAL A 95 -2.51 -19.00 8.38
CA VAL A 95 -2.79 -17.68 8.95
C VAL A 95 -2.64 -17.71 10.47
N GLU A 96 -3.27 -18.67 11.16
CA GLU A 96 -3.16 -18.81 12.62
C GLU A 96 -1.71 -18.97 13.08
N LYS A 97 -0.92 -19.78 12.36
CA LYS A 97 0.50 -19.95 12.65
C LYS A 97 1.27 -18.64 12.45
N LYS A 98 1.02 -17.91 11.34
CA LYS A 98 1.73 -16.68 10.97
C LYS A 98 1.37 -15.51 11.86
N PHE A 99 0.10 -15.39 12.22
CA PHE A 99 -0.46 -14.30 13.02
C PHE A 99 -0.86 -14.75 14.44
N SER A 100 -0.21 -15.80 14.97
CA SER A 100 -0.47 -16.33 16.31
C SER A 100 -0.35 -15.27 17.44
N ASN A 101 0.42 -14.21 17.19
CA ASN A 101 0.53 -13.04 18.07
C ASN A 101 0.25 -11.77 17.29
N THR A 102 -0.93 -11.21 17.51
CA THR A 102 -1.39 -9.98 16.87
C THR A 102 -0.86 -8.69 17.52
N ASN A 103 -0.12 -8.76 18.63
CA ASN A 103 0.38 -7.56 19.35
C ASN A 103 1.26 -6.68 18.47
N ARG A 104 2.13 -7.29 17.65
CA ARG A 104 2.97 -6.54 16.72
C ARG A 104 2.12 -5.86 15.66
N LEU A 105 1.21 -6.60 15.05
CA LEU A 105 0.27 -6.06 14.04
C LEU A 105 -0.54 -4.91 14.62
N SER A 106 -1.09 -5.06 15.83
CA SER A 106 -1.82 -3.99 16.53
C SER A 106 -0.95 -2.74 16.69
N LYS A 107 0.30 -2.89 17.12
CA LYS A 107 1.23 -1.77 17.28
C LYS A 107 1.53 -1.08 15.96
N ASP A 108 1.74 -1.85 14.90
CA ASP A 108 2.08 -1.34 13.58
C ASP A 108 0.89 -0.57 12.99
N ILE A 109 -0.35 -1.08 13.11
CA ILE A 109 -1.58 -0.39 12.70
C ILE A 109 -1.78 0.90 13.51
N LYS A 110 -1.62 0.84 14.84
CA LYS A 110 -1.71 2.02 15.72
C LYS A 110 -0.77 3.13 15.27
N SER A 111 0.46 2.80 14.90
CA SER A 111 1.44 3.78 14.42
C SER A 111 0.97 4.48 13.14
N VAL A 112 0.42 3.74 12.18
CA VAL A 112 -0.15 4.32 10.96
C VAL A 112 -1.34 5.25 11.27
N TYR A 113 -2.22 4.84 12.18
CA TYR A 113 -3.39 5.64 12.59
C TYR A 113 -2.98 6.92 13.32
N GLN A 114 -2.00 6.85 14.22
CA GLN A 114 -1.48 8.01 14.93
C GLN A 114 -0.91 9.05 13.96
N LEU A 115 -0.11 8.60 12.97
CA LEU A 115 0.43 9.48 11.94
C LEU A 115 -0.67 10.01 11.01
N PHE A 116 -1.64 9.20 10.63
CA PHE A 116 -2.78 9.67 9.85
C PHE A 116 -3.56 10.76 10.59
N ASN A 117 -3.90 10.55 11.86
CA ASN A 117 -4.62 11.53 12.66
C ASN A 117 -3.81 12.81 12.92
N TYR A 118 -2.49 12.70 13.05
CA TYR A 118 -1.63 13.87 13.12
C TYR A 118 -1.75 14.76 11.87
N TYR A 119 -1.71 14.13 10.68
CA TYR A 119 -1.87 14.88 9.43
C TYR A 119 -3.32 15.28 9.13
N TYR A 120 -4.30 14.46 9.52
CA TYR A 120 -5.71 14.64 9.18
C TYR A 120 -6.63 14.51 10.41
N PRO A 121 -6.50 15.41 11.42
CA PRO A 121 -7.19 15.27 12.72
C PRO A 121 -8.71 15.37 12.62
N ASN A 122 -9.25 15.88 11.53
CA ASN A 122 -10.70 16.03 11.32
C ASN A 122 -11.34 14.78 10.67
N ILE A 123 -10.56 13.77 10.32
CA ILE A 123 -11.07 12.52 9.75
C ILE A 123 -11.09 11.47 10.86
N LYS A 124 -12.29 11.03 11.22
CA LYS A 124 -12.44 9.94 12.20
C LYS A 124 -12.25 8.59 11.52
N LEU A 125 -11.26 7.83 11.98
CA LEU A 125 -11.03 6.45 11.55
C LEU A 125 -11.89 5.48 12.33
N PRO A 126 -12.23 4.29 11.76
CA PRO A 126 -12.88 3.21 12.50
C PRO A 126 -11.96 2.69 13.61
N ASP A 127 -12.55 2.37 14.76
CA ASP A 127 -11.81 1.84 15.91
C ASP A 127 -11.59 0.31 15.79
N GLU A 128 -12.39 -0.40 15.00
CA GLU A 128 -12.33 -1.84 14.83
C GLU A 128 -11.56 -2.26 13.59
N THR A 129 -10.73 -3.28 13.75
CA THR A 129 -9.97 -3.92 12.65
C THR A 129 -10.28 -5.41 12.67
N TYR A 130 -10.74 -5.91 11.56
CA TYR A 130 -11.15 -7.30 11.39
C TYR A 130 -10.11 -8.06 10.56
N LEU A 131 -9.59 -9.14 11.12
CA LEU A 131 -8.74 -10.09 10.39
C LEU A 131 -9.63 -11.20 9.82
N TYR A 132 -9.47 -11.49 8.54
CA TYR A 132 -10.26 -12.53 7.89
C TYR A 132 -9.43 -13.31 6.86
N VAL A 133 -9.94 -14.45 6.43
CA VAL A 133 -9.44 -15.27 5.33
C VAL A 133 -10.40 -15.11 4.15
N SER A 134 -9.86 -14.75 2.97
CA SER A 134 -10.64 -14.55 1.73
C SER A 134 -10.68 -15.79 0.82
N GLY A 135 -9.87 -16.81 1.11
CA GLY A 135 -9.58 -17.90 0.18
C GLY A 135 -8.55 -17.51 -0.88
N ILE A 136 -7.68 -16.56 -0.57
CA ILE A 136 -6.67 -15.94 -1.46
C ILE A 136 -7.35 -15.23 -2.65
N ASP A 137 -8.36 -14.40 -2.36
CA ASP A 137 -8.93 -13.53 -3.39
C ASP A 137 -8.02 -12.31 -3.64
N TYR A 138 -7.09 -12.47 -4.58
CA TYR A 138 -6.17 -11.40 -4.97
C TYR A 138 -6.76 -10.42 -6.01
N ASN A 139 -8.02 -10.59 -6.40
CA ASN A 139 -8.75 -9.63 -7.24
C ASN A 139 -9.44 -8.53 -6.42
N THR A 140 -9.63 -8.78 -5.12
CA THR A 140 -10.14 -7.80 -4.16
C THR A 140 -8.97 -7.15 -3.39
N PRO A 141 -9.04 -5.86 -3.03
CA PRO A 141 -8.00 -5.23 -2.21
C PRO A 141 -7.78 -5.99 -0.89
N SER A 142 -6.52 -6.23 -0.55
CA SER A 142 -6.16 -6.94 0.69
C SER A 142 -6.57 -6.21 1.96
N ILE A 143 -6.74 -4.88 1.88
CA ILE A 143 -7.25 -4.04 2.96
C ILE A 143 -8.38 -3.17 2.43
N MET A 144 -9.52 -3.21 3.12
CA MET A 144 -10.70 -2.39 2.82
C MET A 144 -11.09 -1.57 4.05
N ILE A 145 -11.44 -0.31 3.82
CA ILE A 145 -11.91 0.58 4.87
C ILE A 145 -13.41 0.80 4.68
N LEU A 146 -14.19 0.40 5.68
CA LEU A 146 -15.62 0.57 5.75
C LEU A 146 -15.98 1.60 6.84
N PRO A 147 -17.19 2.15 6.84
CA PRO A 147 -17.59 3.13 7.87
C PRO A 147 -17.45 2.63 9.32
N ASN A 148 -17.58 1.34 9.53
CA ASN A 148 -17.61 0.68 10.85
C ASN A 148 -16.41 -0.25 11.10
N GLY A 149 -15.40 -0.29 10.22
CA GLY A 149 -14.22 -1.13 10.44
C GLY A 149 -13.24 -1.19 9.29
N VAL A 150 -12.05 -1.66 9.59
CA VAL A 150 -11.02 -1.99 8.60
C VAL A 150 -10.93 -3.50 8.45
N LEU A 151 -11.03 -4.01 7.24
CA LEU A 151 -10.90 -5.43 6.93
C LEU A 151 -9.51 -5.72 6.39
N ILE A 152 -8.82 -6.69 6.95
CA ILE A 152 -7.50 -7.16 6.51
C ILE A 152 -7.58 -8.64 6.14
N SER A 153 -7.40 -8.93 4.85
CA SER A 153 -7.32 -10.29 4.31
C SER A 153 -5.94 -10.88 4.64
N THR A 154 -5.82 -11.56 5.77
CA THR A 154 -4.54 -12.04 6.32
C THR A 154 -3.89 -13.13 5.49
N ASP A 155 -4.67 -13.88 4.72
CA ASP A 155 -4.20 -14.90 3.79
C ASP A 155 -3.47 -14.33 2.57
N LEU A 156 -3.58 -13.02 2.31
CA LEU A 156 -2.78 -12.31 1.32
C LEU A 156 -1.41 -11.83 1.86
N TYR A 157 -0.99 -12.29 3.07
CA TYR A 157 0.28 -11.90 3.70
C TYR A 157 1.09 -13.08 4.26
N LEU A 158 1.02 -14.26 3.59
CA LEU A 158 1.64 -15.51 4.04
C LEU A 158 3.08 -15.73 3.53
N GLU A 159 3.69 -14.80 2.79
CA GLU A 159 5.05 -14.93 2.22
C GLU A 159 5.23 -16.08 1.22
N ASN A 160 4.17 -16.51 0.56
CA ASN A 160 4.15 -17.67 -0.35
C ASN A 160 4.66 -18.97 0.31
N GLU A 161 4.41 -19.16 1.61
CA GLU A 161 4.72 -20.40 2.30
C GLU A 161 4.07 -21.59 1.57
N ASN A 162 4.82 -22.67 1.38
CA ASN A 162 4.37 -23.87 0.66
C ASN A 162 3.85 -23.59 -0.77
N ASN A 163 4.32 -22.55 -1.45
CA ASN A 163 3.91 -22.14 -2.79
C ASN A 163 2.40 -21.90 -2.90
N ILE A 164 1.76 -21.42 -1.84
CA ILE A 164 0.30 -21.30 -1.76
C ILE A 164 -0.26 -20.34 -2.82
N TYR A 165 0.46 -19.29 -3.15
CA TYR A 165 0.06 -18.34 -4.18
C TYR A 165 0.27 -18.88 -5.60
N ASP A 166 1.31 -19.68 -5.81
CA ASP A 166 1.52 -20.36 -7.10
C ASP A 166 0.42 -21.39 -7.36
N TYR A 167 -0.08 -22.06 -6.30
CA TYR A 167 -1.17 -23.02 -6.38
C TYR A 167 -2.48 -22.41 -6.92
N VAL A 168 -2.79 -21.17 -6.56
CA VAL A 168 -3.97 -20.43 -7.05
C VAL A 168 -3.69 -19.65 -8.33
N GLY A 169 -2.49 -19.76 -8.91
CA GLY A 169 -2.12 -19.08 -10.15
C GLY A 169 -1.86 -17.56 -9.99
N MET A 170 -1.59 -17.11 -8.76
CA MET A 170 -1.27 -15.69 -8.54
C MET A 170 0.03 -15.30 -9.25
N PRO A 171 0.05 -14.23 -10.05
CA PRO A 171 1.27 -13.76 -10.70
C PRO A 171 2.38 -13.40 -9.68
N ARG A 172 3.62 -13.76 -10.01
CA ARG A 172 4.77 -13.55 -9.10
C ARG A 172 4.98 -12.11 -8.66
N TYR A 173 4.71 -11.13 -9.53
CA TYR A 173 4.84 -9.71 -9.19
C TYR A 173 3.82 -9.25 -8.13
N LEU A 174 2.70 -9.98 -7.99
CA LEU A 174 1.75 -9.79 -6.88
C LEU A 174 2.21 -10.56 -5.64
N SER A 175 2.48 -11.86 -5.78
CA SER A 175 2.79 -12.72 -4.63
C SER A 175 4.07 -12.30 -3.87
N GLN A 176 5.03 -11.65 -4.52
CA GLN A 176 6.22 -11.12 -3.85
C GLN A 176 5.91 -10.00 -2.83
N ARG A 177 4.74 -9.33 -2.94
CA ARG A 177 4.26 -8.30 -2.02
C ARG A 177 3.38 -8.87 -0.92
N CYS A 178 2.94 -10.13 -1.02
CA CYS A 178 2.08 -10.80 -0.05
C CYS A 178 2.85 -11.19 1.22
N ARG A 179 3.35 -10.20 1.96
CA ARG A 179 4.18 -10.35 3.17
C ARG A 179 3.65 -9.47 4.29
N PRO A 180 3.76 -9.88 5.57
CA PRO A 180 3.33 -9.06 6.71
C PRO A 180 3.94 -7.65 6.72
N SER A 181 5.15 -7.48 6.20
CA SER A 181 5.81 -6.16 6.09
C SER A 181 5.11 -5.17 5.16
N TYR A 182 4.17 -5.62 4.32
CA TYR A 182 3.38 -4.76 3.45
C TYR A 182 2.08 -4.27 4.08
N ILE A 183 1.61 -4.86 5.20
CA ILE A 183 0.31 -4.52 5.79
C ILE A 183 0.19 -3.02 6.08
N THR A 184 1.18 -2.41 6.70
CA THR A 184 1.12 -0.97 7.03
C THR A 184 1.22 -0.07 5.79
N ARG A 185 1.98 -0.50 4.78
CA ARG A 185 2.04 0.17 3.48
C ARG A 185 0.69 0.12 2.77
N ASP A 186 0.04 -1.05 2.75
CA ASP A 186 -1.25 -1.26 2.09
C ASP A 186 -2.38 -0.59 2.87
N LEU A 187 -2.28 -0.53 4.20
CA LEU A 187 -3.19 0.25 5.05
C LEU A 187 -3.10 1.75 4.72
N ALA A 188 -1.89 2.29 4.59
CA ALA A 188 -1.71 3.69 4.20
C ALA A 188 -2.25 3.97 2.78
N GLU A 189 -2.10 3.03 1.84
CA GLU A 189 -2.69 3.14 0.51
C GLU A 189 -4.22 3.10 0.55
N ALA A 190 -4.81 2.22 1.39
CA ALA A 190 -6.26 2.16 1.58
C ALA A 190 -6.80 3.45 2.20
N LEU A 191 -6.10 4.02 3.20
CA LEU A 191 -6.44 5.33 3.79
C LEU A 191 -6.39 6.46 2.75
N TYR A 192 -5.34 6.48 1.91
CA TYR A 192 -5.26 7.43 0.81
C TYR A 192 -6.44 7.32 -0.14
N ASN A 193 -6.72 6.11 -0.60
CA ASN A 193 -7.78 5.87 -1.57
C ASN A 193 -9.18 6.18 -1.02
N THR A 194 -9.41 5.95 0.27
CA THR A 194 -10.72 6.17 0.90
C THR A 194 -10.98 7.62 1.26
N TYR A 195 -9.98 8.32 1.82
CA TYR A 195 -10.22 9.63 2.42
C TYR A 195 -9.55 10.79 1.69
N ILE A 196 -8.48 10.54 0.94
CA ILE A 196 -7.63 11.59 0.37
C ILE A 196 -7.78 11.69 -1.13
N TYR A 197 -7.85 10.54 -1.83
CA TYR A 197 -7.90 10.50 -3.28
C TYR A 197 -9.12 11.23 -3.83
N LYS A 198 -8.86 12.18 -4.74
CA LYS A 198 -9.89 12.82 -5.55
C LYS A 198 -9.71 12.35 -6.99
N LYS A 199 -10.78 11.80 -7.57
CA LYS A 199 -10.74 11.34 -8.97
C LYS A 199 -10.22 12.44 -9.88
N GLN A 200 -9.12 12.19 -10.54
CA GLN A 200 -8.55 13.10 -11.53
C GLN A 200 -8.63 12.43 -12.91
N TYR A 201 -8.84 13.25 -13.93
CA TYR A 201 -8.75 12.74 -15.29
C TYR A 201 -7.27 12.70 -15.70
N GLN A 202 -6.89 11.61 -16.36
CA GLN A 202 -5.59 11.48 -16.99
C GLN A 202 -5.37 12.62 -17.98
N LYS A 203 -4.31 13.40 -17.80
CA LYS A 203 -3.99 14.54 -18.68
C LYS A 203 -2.78 14.23 -19.56
N ASP A 204 -1.65 13.93 -18.93
CA ASP A 204 -0.36 13.63 -19.55
C ASP A 204 0.51 12.85 -18.57
N VAL A 205 1.66 12.38 -19.03
CA VAL A 205 2.61 11.58 -18.23
C VAL A 205 3.07 12.32 -16.99
N LEU A 206 3.38 13.61 -17.07
CA LEU A 206 3.81 14.42 -15.91
C LEU A 206 2.72 14.46 -14.83
N THR A 207 1.47 14.64 -15.25
CA THR A 207 0.33 14.67 -14.33
C THR A 207 0.21 13.34 -13.56
N ASP A 208 0.33 12.21 -14.26
CA ASP A 208 0.24 10.90 -13.63
C ASP A 208 1.46 10.58 -12.76
N MET A 209 2.67 11.00 -13.17
CA MET A 209 3.88 10.90 -12.32
C MET A 209 3.70 11.63 -11.00
N ILE A 210 3.27 12.91 -11.05
CA ILE A 210 3.10 13.72 -9.84
C ILE A 210 1.99 13.16 -8.96
N ASN A 211 0.87 12.71 -9.53
CA ASN A 211 -0.22 12.13 -8.74
C ASN A 211 0.18 10.80 -8.08
N ALA A 212 0.90 9.94 -8.80
CA ALA A 212 1.46 8.72 -8.23
C ALA A 212 2.49 9.04 -7.15
N GLY A 213 3.38 10.02 -7.39
CA GLY A 213 4.35 10.49 -6.43
C GLY A 213 3.71 11.02 -5.14
N LYS A 214 2.61 11.79 -5.23
CA LYS A 214 1.84 12.24 -4.06
C LYS A 214 1.31 11.09 -3.23
N LYS A 215 0.72 10.07 -3.87
CA LYS A 215 0.23 8.87 -3.20
C LYS A 215 1.37 8.14 -2.48
N LEU A 216 2.49 7.91 -3.16
CA LEU A 216 3.63 7.20 -2.59
C LEU A 216 4.29 7.99 -1.45
N TYR A 217 4.40 9.31 -1.58
CA TYR A 217 4.90 10.17 -0.50
C TYR A 217 3.96 10.19 0.72
N PHE A 218 2.64 10.16 0.50
CA PHE A 218 1.68 10.00 1.58
C PHE A 218 1.87 8.64 2.30
N ILE A 219 2.04 7.54 1.55
CA ILE A 219 2.33 6.22 2.13
C ILE A 219 3.62 6.28 2.96
N GLU A 220 4.66 6.94 2.45
CA GLU A 220 5.92 7.14 3.17
C GLU A 220 5.74 8.00 4.43
N ALA A 221 4.91 9.05 4.39
CA ALA A 221 4.62 9.90 5.54
C ALA A 221 3.94 9.14 6.69
N LEU A 222 3.11 8.15 6.38
CA LEU A 222 2.50 7.27 7.38
C LEU A 222 3.40 6.08 7.78
N ASN A 223 4.50 5.87 7.08
CA ASN A 223 5.43 4.76 7.28
C ASN A 223 6.90 5.22 7.13
N PRO A 224 7.37 6.22 7.91
CA PRO A 224 8.67 6.86 7.68
C PRO A 224 9.88 5.93 7.86
N SER A 225 9.69 4.77 8.47
CA SER A 225 10.72 3.75 8.67
C SER A 225 10.76 2.67 7.57
N LEU A 226 9.77 2.62 6.68
CA LEU A 226 9.76 1.63 5.60
C LEU A 226 10.82 1.95 4.54
N PRO A 227 11.53 0.92 4.03
CA PRO A 227 12.46 1.11 2.93
C PRO A 227 11.72 1.34 1.60
N ASP A 228 12.39 2.02 0.67
CA ASP A 228 11.86 2.31 -0.66
C ASP A 228 11.39 1.06 -1.41
N SER A 229 12.04 -0.08 -1.19
CA SER A 229 11.61 -1.37 -1.74
C SER A 229 10.18 -1.74 -1.35
N ILE A 230 9.78 -1.48 -0.10
CA ILE A 230 8.40 -1.73 0.36
C ILE A 230 7.45 -0.64 -0.14
N ILE A 231 7.84 0.64 -0.07
CA ILE A 231 7.01 1.75 -0.58
C ILE A 231 6.65 1.52 -2.06
N MET A 232 7.65 1.19 -2.89
CA MET A 232 7.48 0.93 -4.32
C MET A 232 6.93 -0.48 -4.64
N GLY A 233 7.03 -1.42 -3.72
CA GLY A 233 6.77 -2.83 -3.99
C GLY A 233 7.82 -3.47 -4.90
N TYR A 234 9.08 -3.05 -4.78
CA TYR A 234 10.22 -3.55 -5.54
C TYR A 234 11.00 -4.62 -4.77
N SER A 235 11.63 -5.52 -5.49
CA SER A 235 12.72 -6.33 -4.93
C SER A 235 13.97 -5.48 -4.73
N SER A 236 14.93 -5.96 -3.92
CA SER A 236 16.21 -5.26 -3.72
C SER A 236 16.95 -4.99 -5.03
N LYS A 237 16.90 -5.92 -6.00
CA LYS A 237 17.50 -5.72 -7.33
C LYS A 237 16.81 -4.62 -8.12
N GLN A 238 15.49 -4.57 -8.07
CA GLN A 238 14.70 -3.54 -8.75
C GLN A 238 14.93 -2.16 -8.14
N THR A 239 15.04 -2.07 -6.80
CA THR A 239 15.38 -0.82 -6.12
C THR A 239 16.76 -0.33 -6.54
N GLN A 240 17.77 -1.18 -6.47
CA GLN A 240 19.13 -0.84 -6.91
C GLN A 240 19.19 -0.40 -8.38
N TRP A 241 18.46 -1.07 -9.26
CA TRP A 241 18.37 -0.69 -10.66
C TRP A 241 17.75 0.70 -10.83
N ALA A 242 16.62 0.95 -10.16
CA ALA A 242 15.93 2.25 -10.24
C ALA A 242 16.81 3.39 -9.73
N GLU A 243 17.50 3.19 -8.60
CA GLU A 243 18.44 4.17 -8.04
C GLU A 243 19.64 4.42 -8.97
N GLN A 244 20.21 3.36 -9.55
CA GLN A 244 21.37 3.47 -10.43
C GLN A 244 21.07 4.19 -11.75
N TYR A 245 19.90 3.95 -12.33
CA TYR A 245 19.51 4.44 -13.66
C TYR A 245 18.47 5.57 -13.62
N GLU A 246 18.21 6.16 -12.45
CA GLU A 246 17.25 7.26 -12.29
C GLU A 246 17.50 8.41 -13.27
N GLY A 247 18.74 8.88 -13.37
CA GLY A 247 19.12 9.94 -14.27
C GLY A 247 18.97 9.56 -15.76
N ASP A 248 19.28 8.32 -16.13
CA ASP A 248 19.14 7.84 -17.51
C ASP A 248 17.66 7.71 -17.90
N VAL A 249 16.82 7.20 -16.98
CA VAL A 249 15.37 7.12 -17.14
C VAL A 249 14.79 8.52 -17.33
N TRP A 250 15.19 9.46 -16.49
CA TRP A 250 14.74 10.85 -16.59
C TRP A 250 15.18 11.51 -17.90
N ALA A 251 16.45 11.38 -18.26
CA ALA A 251 16.98 11.88 -19.53
C ALA A 251 16.23 11.30 -20.75
N SER A 252 15.89 10.02 -20.70
CA SER A 252 15.09 9.38 -21.75
C SER A 252 13.68 9.93 -21.84
N ILE A 253 13.01 10.17 -20.70
CA ILE A 253 11.65 10.75 -20.66
C ILE A 253 11.65 12.15 -21.30
N ILE A 254 12.62 12.98 -20.96
CA ILE A 254 12.76 14.33 -21.52
C ILE A 254 13.18 14.27 -23.00
N GLY A 255 14.20 13.50 -23.32
CA GLY A 255 14.80 13.43 -24.66
C GLY A 255 13.87 12.86 -25.73
N ASN A 256 12.87 12.08 -25.34
CA ASN A 256 11.86 11.52 -26.24
C ASN A 256 10.50 12.23 -26.15
N ASP A 257 10.46 13.44 -25.59
CA ASP A 257 9.24 14.27 -25.46
C ASP A 257 8.06 13.53 -24.77
N MET A 258 8.35 12.58 -23.87
CA MET A 258 7.32 11.75 -23.22
C MET A 258 6.54 12.51 -22.16
N LEU A 259 7.08 13.58 -21.58
CA LEU A 259 6.57 14.23 -20.38
C LEU A 259 5.11 14.72 -20.54
N TYR A 260 4.78 15.26 -21.70
CA TYR A 260 3.42 15.79 -22.00
C TYR A 260 2.63 14.89 -22.94
N ALA A 261 3.14 13.69 -23.18
CA ALA A 261 2.45 12.72 -24.02
C ALA A 261 1.13 12.25 -23.37
N LYS A 262 0.16 11.88 -24.26
CA LYS A 262 -1.17 11.40 -23.87
C LYS A 262 -1.48 10.02 -24.46
N ASN A 263 -0.43 9.32 -24.89
CA ASN A 263 -0.53 8.03 -25.55
C ASN A 263 -0.79 6.91 -24.52
N ALA A 264 -1.88 6.17 -24.67
CA ALA A 264 -2.28 5.09 -23.76
C ALA A 264 -1.26 3.93 -23.67
N GLU A 265 -0.48 3.68 -24.73
CA GLU A 265 0.57 2.66 -24.73
C GLU A 265 1.74 3.09 -23.83
N LEU A 266 2.16 4.36 -23.93
CA LEU A 266 3.20 4.93 -23.08
C LEU A 266 2.77 4.92 -21.61
N PHE A 267 1.51 5.26 -21.31
CA PHE A 267 0.99 5.17 -19.94
C PHE A 267 1.05 3.74 -19.40
N ARG A 268 0.60 2.75 -20.16
CA ARG A 268 0.72 1.34 -19.76
C ARG A 268 2.16 0.93 -19.55
N SER A 269 3.08 1.40 -20.38
CA SER A 269 4.50 1.11 -20.26
C SER A 269 5.13 1.72 -19.00
N LEU A 270 4.80 2.97 -18.64
CA LEU A 270 5.41 3.69 -17.52
C LEU A 270 4.78 3.39 -16.16
N PHE A 271 3.46 3.09 -16.14
CA PHE A 271 2.68 2.94 -14.90
C PHE A 271 2.08 1.54 -14.71
N GLY A 272 2.17 0.68 -15.72
CA GLY A 272 1.64 -0.68 -15.66
C GLY A 272 2.38 -1.55 -14.65
N ASP A 273 1.64 -2.40 -13.94
CA ASP A 273 2.17 -3.38 -12.99
C ASP A 273 2.64 -4.68 -13.72
N ALA A 274 3.37 -4.50 -14.80
CA ALA A 274 3.98 -5.58 -15.57
C ALA A 274 5.32 -5.97 -14.94
N PRO A 275 5.94 -7.12 -15.31
CA PRO A 275 7.20 -7.53 -14.72
C PRO A 275 8.35 -6.52 -14.92
N PHE A 276 8.27 -5.66 -15.95
CA PHE A 276 9.26 -4.61 -16.24
C PHE A 276 8.63 -3.46 -17.03
N THR A 277 9.29 -2.29 -17.03
CA THR A 277 8.91 -1.14 -17.86
C THR A 277 9.47 -1.28 -19.27
N GLN A 278 8.64 -1.70 -20.22
CA GLN A 278 9.05 -2.02 -21.60
C GLN A 278 9.77 -0.89 -22.33
N ALA A 279 9.48 0.38 -21.95
CA ALA A 279 10.10 1.55 -22.59
C ALA A 279 11.63 1.64 -22.37
N PHE A 280 12.20 0.93 -21.39
CA PHE A 280 13.62 1.04 -21.05
C PHE A 280 14.38 -0.26 -21.26
N SER A 281 14.10 -1.30 -20.48
CA SER A 281 14.76 -2.59 -20.63
C SER A 281 13.98 -3.72 -19.94
N ASN A 282 14.32 -4.98 -20.27
CA ASN A 282 13.77 -6.16 -19.59
C ASN A 282 14.25 -6.30 -18.13
N ASP A 283 15.34 -5.61 -17.75
CA ASP A 283 15.88 -5.61 -16.39
C ASP A 283 15.32 -4.47 -15.53
N SER A 284 14.63 -3.51 -16.16
CA SER A 284 14.05 -2.38 -15.46
C SER A 284 12.87 -2.84 -14.57
N PRO A 285 12.63 -2.22 -13.40
CA PRO A 285 11.42 -2.49 -12.64
C PRO A 285 10.18 -1.97 -13.38
N ALA A 286 9.02 -2.51 -13.04
CA ALA A 286 7.72 -1.97 -13.45
C ALA A 286 7.48 -0.59 -12.81
N ARG A 287 6.51 0.16 -13.34
CA ARG A 287 6.02 1.42 -12.76
C ARG A 287 7.10 2.49 -12.54
N LEU A 288 8.10 2.59 -13.44
CA LEU A 288 9.14 3.62 -13.35
C LEU A 288 8.58 5.05 -13.40
N GLY A 289 7.42 5.28 -14.04
CA GLY A 289 6.72 6.57 -13.97
C GLY A 289 6.30 6.94 -12.54
N GLU A 290 5.84 5.96 -11.73
CA GLU A 290 5.53 6.18 -10.32
C GLU A 290 6.79 6.47 -9.51
N TYR A 291 7.89 5.73 -9.77
CA TYR A 291 9.17 5.95 -9.10
C TYR A 291 9.70 7.37 -9.35
N ILE A 292 9.78 7.81 -10.60
CA ILE A 292 10.20 9.18 -10.94
C ILE A 292 9.25 10.21 -10.32
N GLY A 293 7.94 9.94 -10.34
CA GLY A 293 6.95 10.80 -9.68
C GLY A 293 7.22 10.97 -8.19
N LEU A 294 7.61 9.89 -7.49
CA LEU A 294 8.00 9.96 -6.08
C LEU A 294 9.26 10.81 -5.88
N GLN A 295 10.27 10.68 -6.75
CA GLN A 295 11.50 11.49 -6.64
C GLN A 295 11.20 12.98 -6.89
N ILE A 296 10.34 13.31 -7.86
CA ILE A 296 9.89 14.70 -8.09
C ILE A 296 9.20 15.26 -6.83
N ILE A 297 8.31 14.51 -6.18
CA ILE A 297 7.62 14.96 -4.97
C ILE A 297 8.59 15.08 -3.78
N ARG A 298 9.51 14.15 -3.61
CA ARG A 298 10.58 14.25 -2.58
C ARG A 298 11.43 15.50 -2.77
N SER A 299 11.80 15.79 -4.01
CA SER A 299 12.53 17.03 -4.35
C SER A 299 11.68 18.27 -4.10
N TYR A 300 10.42 18.26 -4.51
CA TYR A 300 9.47 19.34 -4.20
C TYR A 300 9.36 19.61 -2.70
N MET A 301 9.18 18.59 -1.89
CA MET A 301 9.08 18.69 -0.43
C MET A 301 10.39 19.15 0.20
N THR A 302 11.53 18.84 -0.38
CA THR A 302 12.85 19.30 0.07
C THR A 302 13.04 20.79 -0.19
N ASN A 303 12.68 21.25 -1.38
CA ASN A 303 12.98 22.61 -1.86
C ASN A 303 11.89 23.63 -1.52
N ASN A 304 10.75 23.22 -0.97
CA ASN A 304 9.64 24.11 -0.64
C ASN A 304 9.22 23.92 0.83
N ASP A 305 8.87 24.99 1.51
CA ASP A 305 8.35 24.95 2.88
C ASP A 305 6.83 24.76 2.85
N VAL A 306 6.41 23.53 2.58
CA VAL A 306 5.00 23.14 2.48
C VAL A 306 4.72 21.92 3.33
N THR A 307 3.50 21.82 3.81
CA THR A 307 2.99 20.66 4.57
C THR A 307 2.58 19.51 3.63
N LEU A 308 2.39 18.31 4.20
CA LEU A 308 1.85 17.16 3.46
C LEU A 308 0.49 17.50 2.83
N GLN A 309 -0.41 18.15 3.60
CA GLN A 309 -1.75 18.51 3.14
C GLN A 309 -1.72 19.53 2.01
N GLU A 310 -0.86 20.53 2.10
CA GLU A 310 -0.68 21.54 1.03
C GLU A 310 -0.16 20.87 -0.25
N MET A 311 0.84 20.02 -0.16
CA MET A 311 1.36 19.25 -1.30
C MET A 311 0.29 18.38 -1.94
N ILE A 312 -0.46 17.60 -1.14
CA ILE A 312 -1.54 16.73 -1.64
C ILE A 312 -2.64 17.56 -2.34
N ASN A 313 -3.05 18.69 -1.77
CA ASN A 313 -4.12 19.52 -2.30
C ASN A 313 -3.69 20.45 -3.44
N ASN A 314 -2.40 20.61 -3.69
CA ASN A 314 -1.91 21.44 -4.78
C ASN A 314 -2.21 20.78 -6.14
N ASN A 315 -3.05 21.39 -6.95
CA ASN A 315 -3.44 20.88 -8.27
C ASN A 315 -2.66 21.53 -9.43
N ASP A 316 -1.74 22.44 -9.12
CA ASP A 316 -0.86 23.05 -10.11
C ASP A 316 0.36 22.15 -10.35
N ILE A 317 0.19 21.20 -11.26
CA ILE A 317 1.19 20.21 -11.65
C ILE A 317 2.47 20.89 -12.17
N GLN A 318 2.32 21.98 -12.94
CA GLN A 318 3.44 22.72 -13.52
C GLN A 318 4.25 23.44 -12.42
N GLN A 319 3.55 24.06 -11.49
CA GLN A 319 4.21 24.73 -10.35
C GLN A 319 4.95 23.71 -9.48
N ILE A 320 4.34 22.55 -9.16
CA ILE A 320 5.02 21.48 -8.40
C ILE A 320 6.29 21.06 -9.14
N PHE A 321 6.19 20.79 -10.43
CA PHE A 321 7.32 20.35 -11.22
C PHE A 321 8.44 21.39 -11.28
N GLN A 322 8.13 22.65 -11.60
CA GLN A 322 9.11 23.72 -11.71
C GLN A 322 9.82 24.02 -10.38
N THR A 323 9.07 24.01 -9.27
CA THR A 323 9.64 24.33 -7.96
C THR A 323 10.24 23.11 -7.25
N SER A 324 10.04 21.90 -7.79
CA SER A 324 10.75 20.70 -7.33
C SER A 324 12.25 20.78 -7.59
N GLN A 325 12.68 21.45 -8.66
CA GLN A 325 14.07 21.50 -9.11
C GLN A 325 14.65 20.10 -9.40
N TYR A 326 13.80 19.19 -9.85
CA TYR A 326 14.17 17.81 -10.22
C TYR A 326 14.74 17.74 -11.64
#